data_b9a8c31f482da17ce8613cebca6e0a20
#
_entry.id   b9a8c31f482da17ce8613cebca6e0a20
#
_cell.length_a   1.000
_cell.length_b   1.000
_cell.length_c   1.000
_cell.angle_alpha   90.00
_cell.angle_beta   90.00
_cell.angle_gamma   90.00
#
_symmetry.space_group_name_H-M   'P 1'
#
loop_
_entity.id
_entity.type
_entity.pdbx_description
1 polymer ?
#
loop_
_entity_poly.entity_id
_entity_poly.type
_entity_poly.pdbx_seq_one_letter_code
_entity_poly.pdbx_strand_id
1 'polypeptide(L)'
;MPMPEDESSWEKLQIIFATKNGNIRRNQLSDFTNIRQNGKIAMKLNENDELVSVIPCGEKDNILLATRLGKAIRFDVHDVRVFVGRGSSGVRGIKLKPNDFVVSMSLIPNEEKRFVLSVTENGFGKRTPIEDYRKTNRGGQGVANIECSNRNGPVVASYVASEDDQIMLVTNSGKLIRIRVHGGEGDSIRVAGRKTQGVTLFDVDNNEKVVSVALLNESEDEGEDQETTENNNIEINNDG
;
A
#
# COMPACT_ATOMS: atom_id res chain seq x y z
N MET A 1 -8.90 5.26 5.83
CA MET A 1 -9.19 3.83 6.07
C MET A 1 -10.62 3.75 6.60
N PRO A 2 -11.55 3.10 5.90
CA PRO A 2 -12.85 2.82 6.46
C PRO A 2 -12.71 1.92 7.69
N MET A 3 -13.50 2.18 8.72
CA MET A 3 -13.54 1.32 9.91
C MET A 3 -14.58 0.22 9.67
N PRO A 4 -14.39 -1.00 10.19
CA PRO A 4 -15.42 -2.03 10.12
C PRO A 4 -16.72 -1.53 10.76
N GLU A 5 -17.85 -1.77 10.07
CA GLU A 5 -19.17 -1.28 10.52
C GLU A 5 -19.63 -1.91 11.85
N ASP A 6 -19.27 -3.18 12.07
CA ASP A 6 -19.60 -3.88 13.31
C ASP A 6 -18.58 -3.56 14.42
N GLU A 7 -18.92 -2.62 15.29
CA GLU A 7 -18.10 -2.25 16.46
C GLU A 7 -17.86 -3.43 17.42
N SER A 8 -18.73 -4.44 17.45
CA SER A 8 -18.55 -5.61 18.32
C SER A 8 -17.34 -6.47 17.89
N SER A 9 -16.93 -6.37 16.63
CA SER A 9 -15.74 -7.03 16.10
C SER A 9 -14.42 -6.36 16.53
N TRP A 10 -14.45 -5.09 16.97
CA TRP A 10 -13.26 -4.29 17.24
C TRP A 10 -12.41 -4.79 18.41
N GLU A 11 -13.00 -5.54 19.34
CA GLU A 11 -12.26 -6.20 20.44
C GLU A 11 -11.33 -7.31 19.93
N LYS A 12 -11.66 -7.90 18.78
CA LYS A 12 -10.87 -8.98 18.16
C LYS A 12 -9.90 -8.48 17.10
N LEU A 13 -10.08 -7.24 16.64
CA LEU A 13 -9.27 -6.64 15.59
C LEU A 13 -8.15 -5.79 16.18
N GLN A 14 -7.05 -5.77 15.48
CA GLN A 14 -5.90 -4.95 15.82
C GLN A 14 -5.62 -3.98 14.66
N ILE A 15 -4.98 -2.88 14.98
CA ILE A 15 -4.61 -1.86 14.03
C ILE A 15 -3.11 -1.58 14.15
N ILE A 16 -2.44 -1.49 13.02
CA ILE A 16 -1.01 -1.26 12.94
C ILE A 16 -0.71 0.07 12.26
N PHE A 17 0.28 0.77 12.80
CA PHE A 17 0.74 2.08 12.33
C PHE A 17 2.19 1.98 11.93
N ALA A 18 2.57 2.59 10.80
CA ALA A 18 3.96 2.73 10.39
C ALA A 18 4.30 4.20 10.16
N THR A 19 5.49 4.60 10.60
CA THR A 19 5.98 5.97 10.42
C THR A 19 7.10 6.05 9.40
N LYS A 20 7.33 7.23 8.85
CA LYS A 20 8.37 7.56 7.88
C LYS A 20 9.76 7.19 8.38
N ASN A 21 10.03 7.39 9.67
CA ASN A 21 11.31 7.06 10.31
C ASN A 21 11.45 5.56 10.64
N GLY A 22 10.51 4.72 10.18
CA GLY A 22 10.59 3.27 10.30
C GLY A 22 10.15 2.71 11.64
N ASN A 23 9.43 3.48 12.45
CA ASN A 23 8.79 2.98 13.65
C ASN A 23 7.45 2.32 13.31
N ILE A 24 7.08 1.35 14.13
CA ILE A 24 5.83 0.60 13.98
C ILE A 24 5.18 0.40 15.33
N ARG A 25 3.85 0.40 15.34
CA ARG A 25 3.06 0.26 16.54
C ARG A 25 1.79 -0.53 16.24
N ARG A 26 1.37 -1.39 17.19
CA ARG A 26 0.14 -2.18 17.13
C ARG A 26 -0.72 -1.93 18.36
N ASN A 27 -2.01 -1.67 18.16
CA ASN A 27 -3.00 -1.49 19.21
C ASN A 27 -4.21 -2.39 18.97
N GLN A 28 -5.02 -2.61 20.00
CA GLN A 28 -6.39 -3.11 19.79
C GLN A 28 -7.22 -2.02 19.09
N LEU A 29 -8.08 -2.42 18.17
CA LEU A 29 -8.94 -1.47 17.47
C LEU A 29 -9.94 -0.81 18.45
N SER A 30 -10.36 -1.53 19.49
CA SER A 30 -11.21 -1.02 20.58
C SER A 30 -10.60 0.15 21.36
N ASP A 31 -9.28 0.38 21.32
CA ASP A 31 -8.66 1.59 21.89
C ASP A 31 -9.14 2.88 21.19
N PHE A 32 -9.76 2.76 20.00
CA PHE A 32 -10.21 3.86 19.16
C PHE A 32 -11.73 4.04 19.15
N THR A 33 -12.47 3.34 20.01
CA THR A 33 -13.89 3.64 20.28
C THR A 33 -14.06 5.01 20.94
N ASN A 34 -15.25 5.56 20.91
CA ASN A 34 -15.59 6.85 21.53
C ASN A 34 -14.72 8.02 21.04
N ILE A 35 -14.69 8.23 19.73
CA ILE A 35 -14.00 9.36 19.11
C ILE A 35 -14.83 10.64 19.36
N ARG A 36 -14.20 11.66 19.94
CA ARG A 36 -14.80 12.98 20.12
C ARG A 36 -14.76 13.76 18.80
N GLN A 37 -15.58 14.82 18.68
CA GLN A 37 -15.62 15.67 17.47
C GLN A 37 -14.25 16.25 17.08
N ASN A 38 -13.37 16.52 18.03
CA ASN A 38 -12.00 17.01 17.79
C ASN A 38 -10.99 15.88 17.48
N GLY A 39 -11.46 14.66 17.24
CA GLY A 39 -10.63 13.49 16.95
C GLY A 39 -9.96 12.90 18.18
N LYS A 40 -9.09 11.93 17.93
CA LYS A 40 -8.36 11.18 18.94
C LYS A 40 -6.92 10.95 18.46
N ILE A 41 -5.92 11.34 19.26
CA ILE A 41 -4.53 11.07 18.93
C ILE A 41 -4.31 9.56 18.89
N ALA A 42 -3.89 9.04 17.74
CA ALA A 42 -3.69 7.61 17.53
C ALA A 42 -2.35 7.11 18.07
N MET A 43 -1.29 7.88 17.90
CA MET A 43 0.04 7.59 18.45
C MET A 43 0.83 8.88 18.65
N LYS A 44 1.86 8.82 19.49
CA LYS A 44 2.83 9.91 19.60
C LYS A 44 3.84 9.77 18.44
N LEU A 45 4.00 10.83 17.65
CA LEU A 45 5.07 10.93 16.66
C LEU A 45 6.30 11.56 17.30
N ASN A 46 7.48 11.12 16.88
CA ASN A 46 8.73 11.79 17.21
C ASN A 46 8.85 13.09 16.39
N GLU A 47 9.77 13.96 16.79
CA GLU A 47 10.07 15.17 16.02
C GLU A 47 10.50 14.82 14.59
N ASN A 48 9.95 15.51 13.61
CA ASN A 48 10.17 15.29 12.17
C ASN A 48 9.79 13.88 11.66
N ASP A 49 8.88 13.18 12.36
CA ASP A 49 8.32 11.91 11.89
C ASP A 49 6.89 12.11 11.39
N GLU A 50 6.48 11.30 10.43
CA GLU A 50 5.17 11.36 9.79
C GLU A 50 4.55 9.95 9.78
N LEU A 51 3.21 9.89 9.89
CA LEU A 51 2.48 8.66 9.71
C LEU A 51 2.40 8.32 8.22
N VAL A 52 2.88 7.14 7.84
CA VAL A 52 2.87 6.66 6.45
C VAL A 52 1.65 5.80 6.16
N SER A 53 1.31 4.90 7.08
CA SER A 53 0.26 3.93 6.84
C SER A 53 -0.40 3.47 8.14
N VAL A 54 -1.70 3.17 8.04
CA VAL A 54 -2.54 2.62 9.11
C VAL A 54 -3.40 1.52 8.50
N ILE A 55 -3.28 0.28 9.00
CA ILE A 55 -3.98 -0.88 8.43
C ILE A 55 -4.51 -1.76 9.57
N PRO A 56 -5.76 -2.27 9.51
CA PRO A 56 -6.22 -3.33 10.41
C PRO A 56 -5.45 -4.61 10.11
N CYS A 57 -5.09 -5.38 11.13
CA CYS A 57 -4.30 -6.59 10.98
C CYS A 57 -4.85 -7.75 11.83
N GLY A 58 -4.68 -8.95 11.32
CA GLY A 58 -4.90 -10.20 12.03
C GLY A 58 -3.61 -10.71 12.68
N GLU A 59 -3.76 -11.67 13.58
CA GLU A 59 -2.61 -12.25 14.30
C GLU A 59 -1.67 -13.06 13.40
N LYS A 60 -2.19 -13.62 12.30
CA LYS A 60 -1.43 -14.48 11.38
C LYS A 60 -0.76 -13.73 10.24
N ASP A 61 -0.98 -12.44 10.14
CA ASP A 61 -0.46 -11.62 9.04
C ASP A 61 1.05 -11.39 9.18
N ASN A 62 1.68 -11.16 8.05
CA ASN A 62 3.03 -10.61 8.01
C ASN A 62 2.98 -9.15 7.56
N ILE A 63 3.93 -8.38 8.03
CA ILE A 63 4.11 -6.98 7.67
C ILE A 63 5.24 -6.87 6.66
N LEU A 64 5.02 -6.09 5.61
CA LEU A 64 6.05 -5.65 4.68
C LEU A 64 6.20 -4.13 4.80
N LEU A 65 7.37 -3.66 5.20
CA LEU A 65 7.75 -2.25 5.11
C LEU A 65 8.68 -2.06 3.92
N ALA A 66 8.40 -1.09 3.06
CA ALA A 66 9.27 -0.73 1.95
C ALA A 66 9.80 0.69 2.09
N THR A 67 11.05 0.92 1.61
CA THR A 67 11.73 2.20 1.75
C THR A 67 12.00 2.88 0.43
N ARG A 68 12.18 4.20 0.47
CA ARG A 68 12.47 5.05 -0.68
C ARG A 68 13.70 4.60 -1.46
N LEU A 69 14.75 4.15 -0.76
CA LEU A 69 16.00 3.70 -1.39
C LEU A 69 16.00 2.20 -1.76
N GLY A 70 14.80 1.61 -1.96
CA GLY A 70 14.63 0.29 -2.53
C GLY A 70 14.95 -0.88 -1.60
N LYS A 71 14.75 -0.71 -0.29
CA LYS A 71 14.79 -1.81 0.68
C LYS A 71 13.40 -2.23 1.09
N ALA A 72 13.24 -3.49 1.54
CA ALA A 72 12.05 -3.96 2.20
C ALA A 72 12.39 -4.95 3.32
N ILE A 73 11.55 -4.99 4.35
CA ILE A 73 11.64 -5.96 5.43
C ILE A 73 10.29 -6.63 5.64
N ARG A 74 10.29 -7.96 5.74
CA ARG A 74 9.13 -8.79 6.06
C ARG A 74 9.30 -9.43 7.42
N PHE A 75 8.30 -9.30 8.29
CA PHE A 75 8.30 -9.89 9.64
C PHE A 75 6.86 -10.17 10.10
N ASP A 76 6.72 -11.00 11.15
CA ASP A 76 5.43 -11.35 11.71
C ASP A 76 4.78 -10.15 12.44
N VAL A 77 3.45 -10.04 12.36
CA VAL A 77 2.69 -9.10 13.20
C VAL A 77 3.00 -9.31 14.68
N HIS A 78 3.22 -10.54 15.12
CA HIS A 78 3.57 -10.87 16.51
C HIS A 78 4.89 -10.27 16.99
N ASP A 79 5.83 -9.97 16.11
CA ASP A 79 7.07 -9.26 16.47
C ASP A 79 6.80 -7.85 16.99
N VAL A 80 5.61 -7.30 16.75
CA VAL A 80 5.16 -6.03 17.28
C VAL A 80 4.17 -6.29 18.42
N ARG A 81 4.60 -6.01 19.65
CA ARG A 81 3.68 -6.16 20.80
C ARG A 81 2.45 -5.28 20.65
N VAL A 82 1.33 -5.71 21.21
CA VAL A 82 0.16 -4.85 21.35
C VAL A 82 0.45 -3.82 22.45
N PHE A 83 0.35 -2.54 22.11
CA PHE A 83 0.55 -1.45 23.06
C PHE A 83 -0.76 -1.13 23.78
N VAL A 84 -0.66 -0.94 25.10
CA VAL A 84 -1.74 -0.40 25.89
C VAL A 84 -1.69 1.12 25.81
N GLY A 85 -2.79 1.75 25.45
CA GLY A 85 -2.89 3.19 25.30
C GLY A 85 -2.15 3.73 24.05
N ARG A 86 -2.04 5.05 23.90
CA ARG A 86 -1.64 5.73 22.65
C ARG A 86 -0.43 6.67 22.79
N GLY A 87 0.23 6.70 23.95
CA GLY A 87 1.23 7.71 24.34
C GLY A 87 2.65 7.45 23.87
N SER A 88 2.96 6.41 23.06
CA SER A 88 4.33 6.12 22.61
C SER A 88 4.45 6.12 21.09
N SER A 89 5.68 6.27 20.58
CA SER A 89 6.00 6.21 19.14
C SER A 89 6.18 4.77 18.60
N GLY A 90 5.96 3.75 19.43
CA GLY A 90 6.10 2.35 19.02
C GLY A 90 7.52 1.81 19.14
N VAL A 91 7.86 0.88 18.28
CA VAL A 91 9.17 0.19 18.22
C VAL A 91 9.72 0.26 16.79
N ARG A 92 11.02 0.03 16.64
CA ARG A 92 11.65 0.00 15.32
C ARG A 92 11.12 -1.16 14.48
N GLY A 93 10.53 -0.87 13.33
CA GLY A 93 10.13 -1.82 12.31
C GLY A 93 11.28 -2.16 11.35
N ILE A 94 11.97 -1.13 10.86
CA ILE A 94 13.14 -1.25 9.97
C ILE A 94 14.25 -0.32 10.39
N LYS A 95 15.52 -0.73 10.18
CA LYS A 95 16.70 0.13 10.35
C LYS A 95 17.02 0.81 9.03
N LEU A 96 16.75 2.09 8.95
CA LEU A 96 16.97 2.92 7.77
C LEU A 96 18.45 3.31 7.60
N LYS A 97 18.86 3.52 6.35
CA LYS A 97 20.12 4.19 6.01
C LYS A 97 19.94 5.71 6.13
N PRO A 98 21.04 6.49 6.15
CA PRO A 98 20.94 7.96 6.02
C PRO A 98 20.15 8.34 4.76
N ASN A 99 19.28 9.34 4.88
CA ASN A 99 18.41 9.85 3.80
C ASN A 99 17.40 8.85 3.23
N ASP A 100 17.19 7.70 3.91
CA ASP A 100 16.14 6.74 3.56
C ASP A 100 14.95 6.89 4.50
N PHE A 101 13.76 6.55 4.01
CA PHE A 101 12.54 6.53 4.80
C PHE A 101 11.54 5.50 4.28
N VAL A 102 10.61 5.10 5.14
CA VAL A 102 9.52 4.20 4.77
C VAL A 102 8.54 4.94 3.87
N VAL A 103 8.20 4.35 2.73
CA VAL A 103 7.21 4.88 1.78
C VAL A 103 5.90 4.13 1.81
N SER A 104 5.90 2.87 2.24
CA SER A 104 4.68 2.07 2.32
C SER A 104 4.79 0.95 3.34
N MET A 105 3.64 0.56 3.87
CA MET A 105 3.42 -0.66 4.64
C MET A 105 2.29 -1.45 3.98
N SER A 106 2.47 -2.75 3.87
CA SER A 106 1.43 -3.68 3.42
C SER A 106 1.35 -4.86 4.38
N LEU A 107 0.18 -5.49 4.44
CA LEU A 107 0.00 -6.79 5.07
C LEU A 107 0.09 -7.88 4.01
N ILE A 108 0.67 -8.99 4.40
CA ILE A 108 0.73 -10.21 3.61
C ILE A 108 -0.17 -11.20 4.32
N PRO A 109 -1.38 -11.47 3.78
CA PRO A 109 -2.26 -12.50 4.31
C PRO A 109 -1.58 -13.87 4.19
N ASN A 110 -1.90 -14.78 5.12
CA ASN A 110 -1.46 -16.17 4.98
C ASN A 110 -2.22 -16.82 3.81
N GLU A 111 -1.51 -17.60 2.97
CA GLU A 111 -2.08 -18.57 2.00
C GLU A 111 -2.39 -18.08 0.58
N GLU A 112 -2.10 -16.86 0.18
CA GLU A 112 -2.33 -16.41 -1.19
C GLU A 112 -1.03 -16.16 -1.96
N LYS A 113 -1.01 -16.56 -3.25
CA LYS A 113 0.05 -16.14 -4.17
C LYS A 113 -0.07 -14.65 -4.43
N ARG A 114 0.85 -13.89 -3.90
CA ARG A 114 0.89 -12.43 -4.02
C ARG A 114 2.24 -11.98 -4.54
N PHE A 115 2.26 -10.77 -5.04
CA PHE A 115 3.47 -10.10 -5.51
C PHE A 115 3.71 -8.82 -4.71
N VAL A 116 4.97 -8.45 -4.56
CA VAL A 116 5.33 -7.09 -4.20
C VAL A 116 5.47 -6.29 -5.49
N LEU A 117 4.51 -5.42 -5.74
CA LEU A 117 4.52 -4.45 -6.82
C LEU A 117 5.26 -3.20 -6.34
N SER A 118 6.32 -2.81 -7.02
CA SER A 118 7.11 -1.61 -6.70
C SER A 118 7.10 -0.65 -7.87
N VAL A 119 6.89 0.64 -7.57
CA VAL A 119 6.86 1.74 -8.54
C VAL A 119 7.83 2.83 -8.10
N THR A 120 8.56 3.42 -9.07
CA THR A 120 9.56 4.45 -8.84
C THR A 120 9.18 5.79 -9.48
N GLU A 121 9.85 6.87 -9.07
CA GLU A 121 9.55 8.25 -9.50
C GLU A 121 9.62 8.45 -11.01
N ASN A 122 10.48 7.71 -11.72
CA ASN A 122 10.63 7.85 -13.16
C ASN A 122 9.71 6.90 -13.96
N GLY A 123 8.62 6.40 -13.35
CA GLY A 123 7.63 5.56 -14.03
C GLY A 123 8.07 4.12 -14.27
N PHE A 124 9.13 3.65 -13.62
CA PHE A 124 9.54 2.25 -13.66
C PHE A 124 8.86 1.45 -12.56
N GLY A 125 8.68 0.15 -12.82
CA GLY A 125 8.17 -0.76 -11.82
C GLY A 125 8.31 -2.21 -12.21
N LYS A 126 7.94 -3.06 -11.29
CA LYS A 126 7.93 -4.52 -11.44
C LYS A 126 7.08 -5.15 -10.36
N ARG A 127 6.71 -6.41 -10.57
CA ARG A 127 6.19 -7.29 -9.52
C ARG A 127 7.21 -8.38 -9.20
N THR A 128 7.37 -8.70 -7.92
CA THR A 128 8.30 -9.72 -7.43
C THR A 128 7.53 -10.68 -6.55
N PRO A 129 7.66 -12.02 -6.73
CA PRO A 129 6.96 -12.98 -5.89
C PRO A 129 7.24 -12.73 -4.40
N ILE A 130 6.22 -12.86 -3.56
CA ILE A 130 6.33 -12.59 -2.13
C ILE A 130 7.28 -13.55 -1.43
N GLU A 131 7.47 -14.74 -1.97
CA GLU A 131 8.37 -15.79 -1.48
C GLU A 131 9.84 -15.35 -1.55
N ASP A 132 10.18 -14.46 -2.46
CA ASP A 132 11.53 -13.88 -2.56
C ASP A 132 11.88 -13.01 -1.35
N TYR A 133 10.88 -12.56 -0.58
CA TYR A 133 11.07 -11.74 0.62
C TYR A 133 11.06 -12.65 1.86
N ARG A 134 12.25 -13.11 2.24
CA ARG A 134 12.41 -13.93 3.45
C ARG A 134 11.84 -13.22 4.68
N LYS A 135 11.15 -13.96 5.52
CA LYS A 135 10.72 -13.51 6.82
C LYS A 135 11.93 -13.37 7.77
N THR A 136 12.01 -12.26 8.48
CA THR A 136 13.07 -11.93 9.43
C THR A 136 12.47 -11.29 10.67
N ASN A 137 13.23 -11.10 11.73
CA ASN A 137 12.81 -10.28 12.85
C ASN A 137 12.73 -8.81 12.42
N ARG A 138 11.79 -8.03 13.02
CA ARG A 138 11.70 -6.57 12.81
C ARG A 138 12.98 -5.84 13.24
N GLY A 139 13.14 -4.62 12.76
CA GLY A 139 14.23 -3.72 13.19
C GLY A 139 15.56 -3.96 12.50
N GLY A 140 15.66 -4.96 11.58
CA GLY A 140 16.79 -5.19 10.70
C GLY A 140 16.86 -4.20 9.53
N GLN A 141 17.90 -4.30 8.69
CA GLN A 141 18.10 -3.46 7.50
C GLN A 141 17.24 -3.90 6.30
N GLY A 142 16.53 -5.04 6.42
CA GLY A 142 15.77 -5.62 5.32
C GLY A 142 16.65 -6.17 4.19
N VAL A 143 16.00 -6.47 3.07
CA VAL A 143 16.60 -6.98 1.84
C VAL A 143 16.42 -5.98 0.70
N ALA A 144 17.10 -6.17 -0.43
CA ALA A 144 16.83 -5.39 -1.63
C ALA A 144 15.39 -5.67 -2.09
N ASN A 145 14.65 -4.63 -2.42
CA ASN A 145 13.31 -4.68 -3.01
C ASN A 145 13.41 -4.37 -4.51
N ILE A 146 13.94 -3.21 -4.84
CA ILE A 146 14.22 -2.77 -6.21
C ILE A 146 15.55 -2.02 -6.21
N GLU A 147 16.32 -2.13 -7.28
CA GLU A 147 17.56 -1.37 -7.42
C GLU A 147 17.23 0.04 -7.93
N CYS A 148 17.49 1.05 -7.10
CA CYS A 148 17.30 2.44 -7.45
C CYS A 148 18.56 3.03 -8.10
N SER A 149 18.38 3.76 -9.19
CA SER A 149 19.45 4.44 -9.93
C SER A 149 18.91 5.77 -10.51
N ASN A 150 19.76 6.55 -11.17
CA ASN A 150 19.32 7.76 -11.87
C ASN A 150 18.30 7.47 -13.00
N ARG A 151 18.31 6.24 -13.55
CA ARG A 151 17.38 5.83 -14.60
C ARG A 151 15.95 5.73 -14.09
N ASN A 152 15.73 4.99 -13.01
CA ASN A 152 14.39 4.71 -12.51
C ASN A 152 13.98 5.58 -11.33
N GLY A 153 14.92 6.26 -10.67
CA GLY A 153 14.66 7.08 -9.50
C GLY A 153 14.37 6.26 -8.23
N PRO A 154 14.08 6.93 -7.12
CA PRO A 154 13.70 6.29 -5.87
C PRO A 154 12.27 5.71 -5.92
N VAL A 155 11.97 4.83 -4.96
CA VAL A 155 10.65 4.20 -4.83
C VAL A 155 9.62 5.22 -4.33
N VAL A 156 8.47 5.26 -5.01
CA VAL A 156 7.28 6.02 -4.59
C VAL A 156 6.37 5.14 -3.72
N ALA A 157 6.13 3.90 -4.17
CA ALA A 157 5.30 2.95 -3.43
C ALA A 157 5.71 1.50 -3.71
N SER A 158 5.41 0.63 -2.74
CA SER A 158 5.46 -0.83 -2.89
C SER A 158 4.27 -1.44 -2.17
N TYR A 159 3.44 -2.18 -2.89
CA TYR A 159 2.23 -2.82 -2.37
C TYR A 159 2.30 -4.33 -2.53
N VAL A 160 1.62 -5.04 -1.65
CA VAL A 160 1.30 -6.45 -1.86
C VAL A 160 0.05 -6.51 -2.73
N ALA A 161 0.18 -7.06 -3.93
CA ALA A 161 -0.86 -7.08 -4.95
C ALA A 161 -1.12 -8.50 -5.46
N SER A 162 -2.36 -8.75 -5.88
CA SER A 162 -2.77 -9.92 -6.66
C SER A 162 -2.61 -9.67 -8.16
N GLU A 163 -2.91 -10.67 -8.97
CA GLU A 163 -2.90 -10.53 -10.43
C GLU A 163 -4.07 -9.68 -10.92
N ASP A 164 -5.21 -9.76 -10.25
CA ASP A 164 -6.47 -9.08 -10.64
C ASP A 164 -6.49 -7.60 -10.23
N ASP A 165 -5.58 -7.18 -9.36
CA ASP A 165 -5.50 -5.79 -8.89
C ASP A 165 -5.07 -4.83 -10.01
N GLN A 166 -5.34 -3.56 -9.78
CA GLN A 166 -4.93 -2.45 -10.63
C GLN A 166 -4.19 -1.40 -9.80
N ILE A 167 -3.42 -0.56 -10.46
CA ILE A 167 -2.80 0.59 -9.83
C ILE A 167 -3.20 1.87 -10.53
N MET A 168 -3.33 2.92 -9.75
CA MET A 168 -3.51 4.28 -10.24
C MET A 168 -2.27 5.09 -9.89
N LEU A 169 -1.66 5.69 -10.91
CA LEU A 169 -0.46 6.50 -10.80
C LEU A 169 -0.84 7.97 -11.00
N VAL A 170 -0.27 8.85 -10.19
CA VAL A 170 -0.42 10.30 -10.34
C VAL A 170 0.96 10.92 -10.49
N THR A 171 1.11 11.84 -11.45
CA THR A 171 2.34 12.59 -11.66
C THR A 171 2.25 14.00 -11.10
N ASN A 172 3.41 14.65 -10.90
CA ASN A 172 3.48 16.05 -10.46
C ASN A 172 2.94 17.04 -11.51
N SER A 173 2.75 16.62 -12.76
CA SER A 173 2.09 17.40 -13.81
C SER A 173 0.56 17.20 -13.85
N GLY A 174 0.00 16.37 -12.96
CA GLY A 174 -1.43 16.11 -12.86
C GLY A 174 -1.94 15.02 -13.81
N LYS A 175 -1.06 14.25 -14.46
CA LYS A 175 -1.51 13.07 -15.22
C LYS A 175 -1.95 11.96 -14.27
N LEU A 176 -3.06 11.32 -14.60
CA LEU A 176 -3.63 10.17 -13.90
C LEU A 176 -3.65 8.98 -14.85
N ILE A 177 -3.05 7.87 -14.42
CA ILE A 177 -2.90 6.68 -15.26
C ILE A 177 -3.35 5.45 -14.46
N ARG A 178 -4.19 4.61 -15.06
CA ARG A 178 -4.63 3.32 -14.52
C ARG A 178 -3.96 2.19 -15.27
N ILE A 179 -3.33 1.26 -14.56
CA ILE A 179 -2.61 0.11 -15.12
C ILE A 179 -3.05 -1.15 -14.39
N ARG A 180 -3.38 -2.20 -15.15
CA ARG A 180 -3.64 -3.52 -14.58
C ARG A 180 -2.34 -4.18 -14.14
N VAL A 181 -2.37 -4.89 -13.00
CA VAL A 181 -1.22 -5.67 -12.53
C VAL A 181 -0.96 -6.83 -13.49
N HIS A 182 -2.04 -7.49 -13.95
CA HIS A 182 -1.99 -8.51 -15.01
C HIS A 182 -3.16 -8.29 -15.98
N GLY A 183 -2.86 -7.90 -17.22
CA GLY A 183 -3.85 -7.59 -18.26
C GLY A 183 -3.97 -8.64 -19.35
N GLY A 184 -3.43 -9.85 -19.14
CA GLY A 184 -3.37 -10.89 -20.17
C GLY A 184 -2.02 -10.93 -20.92
N GLU A 185 -1.94 -11.64 -22.06
CA GLU A 185 -0.71 -11.75 -22.85
C GLU A 185 -0.28 -10.37 -23.38
N GLY A 186 0.90 -9.93 -22.94
CA GLY A 186 1.53 -8.69 -23.43
C GLY A 186 1.20 -7.42 -22.63
N ASP A 187 0.20 -7.44 -21.77
CA ASP A 187 -0.27 -6.26 -21.00
C ASP A 187 -0.16 -6.48 -19.48
N SER A 188 0.96 -7.02 -19.03
CA SER A 188 1.20 -7.32 -17.63
C SER A 188 2.45 -6.64 -17.11
N ILE A 189 2.41 -6.13 -15.87
CA ILE A 189 3.61 -5.66 -15.19
C ILE A 189 4.58 -6.84 -15.03
N ARG A 190 5.79 -6.68 -15.54
CA ARG A 190 6.78 -7.77 -15.59
C ARG A 190 7.11 -8.32 -14.21
N VAL A 191 7.11 -9.66 -14.10
CA VAL A 191 7.67 -10.36 -12.94
C VAL A 191 9.20 -10.33 -13.04
N ALA A 192 9.88 -9.83 -12.01
CA ALA A 192 11.33 -9.72 -11.97
C ALA A 192 11.86 -9.84 -10.54
N GLY A 193 13.09 -10.33 -10.40
CA GLY A 193 13.74 -10.50 -9.12
C GLY A 193 14.02 -9.18 -8.38
N ARG A 194 14.23 -9.26 -7.07
CA ARG A 194 14.41 -8.10 -6.18
C ARG A 194 15.56 -7.15 -6.57
N LYS A 195 16.64 -7.64 -7.14
CA LYS A 195 17.85 -6.86 -7.50
C LYS A 195 17.81 -6.31 -8.93
N THR A 196 16.62 -5.99 -9.45
CA THR A 196 16.44 -5.38 -10.77
C THR A 196 15.85 -3.99 -10.64
N GLN A 197 16.02 -3.17 -11.67
CA GLN A 197 15.50 -1.80 -11.73
C GLN A 197 14.03 -1.72 -12.17
N GLY A 198 13.43 -2.85 -12.56
CA GLY A 198 12.10 -2.88 -13.16
C GLY A 198 12.12 -2.53 -14.65
N VAL A 199 10.92 -2.38 -15.20
CA VAL A 199 10.64 -1.96 -16.58
C VAL A 199 9.84 -0.67 -16.56
N THR A 200 9.78 0.04 -17.68
CA THR A 200 8.91 1.20 -17.84
C THR A 200 7.46 0.74 -17.75
N LEU A 201 6.72 1.28 -16.80
CA LEU A 201 5.26 1.13 -16.67
C LEU A 201 4.55 2.27 -17.37
N PHE A 202 5.15 3.45 -17.32
CA PHE A 202 4.64 4.66 -17.89
C PHE A 202 5.80 5.62 -18.24
N ASP A 203 5.76 6.19 -19.43
CA ASP A 203 6.75 7.18 -19.85
C ASP A 203 6.41 8.55 -19.24
N VAL A 204 7.31 9.05 -18.43
CA VAL A 204 7.25 10.40 -17.86
C VAL A 204 8.04 11.38 -18.71
N ASP A 205 7.51 12.58 -18.89
CA ASP A 205 8.20 13.65 -19.62
C ASP A 205 9.43 14.17 -18.84
N ASN A 206 10.27 14.96 -19.50
CA ASN A 206 11.37 15.63 -18.84
C ASN A 206 10.86 16.47 -17.65
N ASN A 207 11.43 16.24 -16.45
CA ASN A 207 11.02 16.86 -15.17
C ASN A 207 9.66 16.38 -14.61
N GLU A 208 8.99 15.47 -15.27
CA GLU A 208 7.80 14.82 -14.72
C GLU A 208 8.20 13.64 -13.81
N LYS A 209 7.47 13.46 -12.73
CA LYS A 209 7.68 12.39 -11.72
C LYS A 209 6.36 11.80 -11.28
N VAL A 210 6.35 10.49 -11.09
CA VAL A 210 5.28 9.85 -10.32
C VAL A 210 5.42 10.29 -8.87
N VAL A 211 4.34 10.84 -8.30
CA VAL A 211 4.32 11.36 -6.92
C VAL A 211 3.40 10.56 -6.00
N SER A 212 2.45 9.82 -6.57
CA SER A 212 1.54 8.98 -5.80
C SER A 212 1.15 7.74 -6.58
N VAL A 213 0.92 6.65 -5.88
CA VAL A 213 0.41 5.38 -6.41
C VAL A 213 -0.66 4.88 -5.45
N ALA A 214 -1.81 4.47 -5.96
CA ALA A 214 -2.85 3.79 -5.22
C ALA A 214 -3.04 2.38 -5.78
N LEU A 215 -3.28 1.40 -4.91
CA LEU A 215 -3.70 0.06 -5.29
C LEU A 215 -5.23 0.04 -5.31
N LEU A 216 -5.81 -0.47 -6.39
CA LEU A 216 -7.24 -0.68 -6.56
C LEU A 216 -7.50 -2.19 -6.57
N ASN A 217 -8.28 -2.66 -5.62
CA ASN A 217 -8.70 -4.06 -5.55
C ASN A 217 -9.94 -4.28 -6.43
N GLU A 218 -10.00 -5.34 -7.20
CA GLU A 218 -11.13 -5.60 -8.11
C GLU A 218 -12.46 -5.80 -7.37
N SER A 219 -12.44 -6.20 -6.11
CA SER A 219 -13.63 -6.40 -5.29
C SER A 219 -14.39 -5.11 -4.90
N GLU A 220 -13.80 -3.94 -5.13
CA GLU A 220 -14.42 -2.64 -4.79
C GLU A 220 -15.10 -1.96 -5.99
N ASP A 221 -14.88 -2.45 -7.22
CA ASP A 221 -15.33 -1.77 -8.47
C ASP A 221 -16.66 -2.31 -9.04
N GLU A 222 -17.26 -3.37 -8.50
CA GLU A 222 -18.52 -3.95 -9.04
C GLU A 222 -19.81 -3.19 -8.64
N GLY A 223 -19.69 -2.06 -7.93
CA GLY A 223 -20.83 -1.34 -7.32
C GLY A 223 -21.42 -0.15 -8.11
N GLU A 224 -20.76 0.42 -9.13
CA GLU A 224 -21.17 1.73 -9.68
C GLU A 224 -21.62 1.76 -11.16
N ASP A 225 -21.58 0.68 -11.94
CA ASP A 225 -21.92 0.70 -13.38
C ASP A 225 -23.24 -0.01 -13.76
N GLN A 226 -24.26 -0.05 -12.88
CA GLN A 226 -25.61 -0.48 -13.25
C GLN A 226 -26.68 0.53 -12.88
N GLU A 227 -26.69 1.70 -13.51
CA GLU A 227 -27.88 2.52 -13.70
C GLU A 227 -27.62 3.57 -14.77
N THR A 228 -28.01 3.28 -16.03
CA THR A 228 -28.61 4.22 -16.98
C THR A 228 -28.72 3.59 -18.37
N THR A 229 -29.63 2.65 -18.55
CA THR A 229 -30.30 2.42 -19.86
C THR A 229 -31.68 1.83 -19.63
N GLU A 230 -32.64 2.65 -19.22
CA GLU A 230 -34.06 2.36 -19.41
C GLU A 230 -34.74 3.49 -20.14
N ASN A 231 -35.11 3.18 -21.37
CA ASN A 231 -36.34 3.53 -22.09
C ASN A 231 -36.76 4.98 -22.23
N ASN A 232 -36.55 5.52 -23.42
CA ASN A 232 -37.49 6.43 -24.02
C ASN A 232 -37.89 5.94 -25.45
N ASN A 233 -38.75 4.95 -25.52
CA ASN A 233 -39.60 4.72 -26.67
C ASN A 233 -40.92 5.48 -26.44
N ILE A 234 -41.02 6.69 -26.97
CA ILE A 234 -42.27 7.39 -27.12
C ILE A 234 -42.80 6.99 -28.49
N GLU A 235 -43.83 6.13 -28.49
CA GLU A 235 -44.70 5.92 -29.66
C GLU A 235 -45.46 7.18 -29.96
N ILE A 236 -45.23 7.75 -31.13
CA ILE A 236 -46.10 8.79 -31.72
C ILE A 236 -47.18 8.06 -32.51
N ASN A 237 -48.35 7.90 -31.90
CA ASN A 237 -49.55 7.55 -32.64
C ASN A 237 -50.05 8.80 -33.34
N ASN A 238 -50.05 8.79 -34.68
CA ASN A 238 -50.83 9.66 -35.54
C ASN A 238 -52.15 8.99 -35.76
N ASP A 239 -53.23 9.61 -35.27
CA ASP A 239 -54.55 9.40 -35.76
C ASP A 239 -55.26 10.77 -35.86
N GLY A 240 -55.87 11.05 -37.09
CA GLY A 240 -56.84 12.08 -37.35
C GLY A 240 -56.44 13.13 -38.36
#